data_87ecb4ee00076b3566fb6b0b765a3450
#
_entry.id   87ecb4ee00076b3566fb6b0b765a3450
#
_cell.length_a   1.000
_cell.length_b   1.000
_cell.length_c   1.000
_cell.angle_alpha   90.00
_cell.angle_beta   90.00
_cell.angle_gamma   90.00
#
_symmetry.space_group_name_H-M   'P 1'
#
loop_
_entity.id
_entity.type
_entity.pdbx_description
1 polymer ?
#
loop_
_entity_poly.entity_id
_entity_poly.type
_entity_poly.pdbx_seq_one_letter_code
_entity_poly.pdbx_strand_id
1 'polypeptide(L)'
;ICLLCLLALGAVNANAQGQDDDNDNKVSVTGSIQSDILVPQEDLKIGSPKYKDKVLTNTFLDLNLISKNVDAGARFEFLKYPLPGFEPDYKGYGVPYFYLKGKFEKLEITLGNYYEQFGSGFILRTYEERSLGIDNSLLGARVVYKPYKGIVLKAVTGEQRRYWAHNDSWINGADLELNLGEWFAGLQKSDTRIMLGGSFVNKYEDNKTDNIMVDRTHKLNLPQNVNAWDARVQLQKGGFNILAEYAQKTQDPSFTNGYIYRTGNVAMLSASYSQRGMSVLLQAKRSNDMAFKSDRNSIGVSSYINHLPAFTQDQTYALAAFYPYATRPDGEWAYQAQLGYKFKRKTFIGGPYGMNVKVNFSHVHAIDKHINLTGSIDNVTAKGSKGYGSAFFKWGDQTYYQDLNIQVERKISKAFKLNLMYMNQFYNKTVVEGEGGMIHSDIFVADGKYTFSPKMNLRGEVQYLSTKGDQGNWWFGLLELAVVPHWMFTVSDMYNSGETKLHYYQGLVTFNAGAHRLQVGYGRTRAGFNCSGGVCRYIPASKGFTVSYNYNF
;
A
#
# COMPACT_ATOMS: atom_id res chain seq x y z
N ILE A 1 -11.81 25.77 -13.83
CA ILE A 1 -12.15 24.50 -13.12
C ILE A 1 -13.67 24.34 -13.06
N CYS A 2 -14.47 25.35 -12.65
CA CYS A 2 -15.93 25.28 -12.63
C CYS A 2 -16.58 25.01 -14.00
N LEU A 3 -16.00 25.52 -15.09
CA LEU A 3 -16.56 25.35 -16.44
C LEU A 3 -16.37 23.92 -16.98
N LEU A 4 -15.24 23.26 -16.68
CA LEU A 4 -14.97 21.87 -17.05
C LEU A 4 -15.85 20.88 -16.24
N CYS A 5 -16.11 21.16 -14.97
CA CYS A 5 -17.06 20.39 -14.16
C CYS A 5 -18.51 20.53 -14.67
N LEU A 6 -18.91 21.71 -15.16
CA LEU A 6 -20.24 21.94 -15.74
C LEU A 6 -20.42 21.28 -17.10
N LEU A 7 -19.37 21.20 -17.93
CA LEU A 7 -19.40 20.49 -19.22
C LEU A 7 -19.44 18.97 -19.04
N ALA A 8 -18.75 18.41 -18.03
CA ALA A 8 -18.84 17.00 -17.68
C ALA A 8 -20.23 16.64 -17.14
N LEU A 9 -20.86 17.51 -16.35
CA LEU A 9 -22.22 17.32 -15.82
C LEU A 9 -23.31 17.42 -16.92
N GLY A 10 -23.07 18.20 -17.98
CA GLY A 10 -24.00 18.34 -19.11
C GLY A 10 -24.00 17.12 -20.07
N ALA A 11 -22.87 16.44 -20.20
CA ALA A 11 -22.74 15.28 -21.11
C ALA A 11 -23.28 13.98 -20.50
N VAL A 12 -23.37 13.88 -19.16
CA VAL A 12 -23.79 12.65 -18.45
C VAL A 12 -25.30 12.49 -18.37
N ASN A 13 -26.08 13.60 -18.46
CA ASN A 13 -27.55 13.52 -18.41
C ASN A 13 -28.21 13.00 -19.70
N ALA A 14 -27.44 12.75 -20.77
CA ALA A 14 -28.03 12.38 -22.07
C ALA A 14 -28.21 10.85 -22.28
N ASN A 15 -27.66 9.97 -21.42
CA ASN A 15 -27.67 8.52 -21.68
C ASN A 15 -28.04 7.61 -20.50
N ALA A 16 -28.72 8.12 -19.47
CA ALA A 16 -29.13 7.29 -18.32
C ALA A 16 -30.52 6.63 -18.46
N GLN A 17 -31.17 6.72 -19.62
CA GLN A 17 -32.44 6.03 -19.89
C GLN A 17 -32.39 5.40 -21.30
N GLY A 18 -32.20 4.10 -21.35
CA GLY A 18 -32.31 3.30 -22.56
C GLY A 18 -32.41 1.82 -22.21
N GLN A 19 -33.65 1.34 -22.22
CA GLN A 19 -34.02 -0.07 -22.10
C GLN A 19 -33.36 -0.97 -23.16
N ASP A 20 -33.16 -2.20 -22.74
CA ASP A 20 -32.89 -3.42 -23.49
C ASP A 20 -33.02 -3.36 -25.03
N ASP A 21 -31.87 -3.61 -25.67
CA ASP A 21 -31.79 -4.30 -26.93
C ASP A 21 -30.42 -4.98 -27.06
N ASP A 22 -30.43 -6.24 -27.46
CA ASP A 22 -29.32 -7.14 -27.74
C ASP A 22 -28.36 -6.52 -28.80
N ASN A 23 -27.52 -5.60 -28.41
CA ASN A 23 -26.53 -5.02 -29.29
C ASN A 23 -25.11 -5.21 -28.70
N ASP A 24 -24.48 -6.29 -29.13
CA ASP A 24 -23.16 -6.83 -28.74
C ASP A 24 -21.99 -5.83 -28.91
N ASN A 25 -22.26 -4.61 -29.40
CA ASN A 25 -21.28 -3.55 -29.69
C ASN A 25 -21.45 -2.26 -28.86
N LYS A 26 -22.16 -2.31 -27.73
CA LYS A 26 -22.39 -1.11 -26.92
C LYS A 26 -21.09 -0.64 -26.27
N VAL A 27 -20.68 0.60 -26.54
CA VAL A 27 -19.57 1.26 -25.84
C VAL A 27 -20.12 1.88 -24.55
N SER A 28 -19.51 1.53 -23.43
CA SER A 28 -19.80 2.12 -22.12
C SER A 28 -18.74 3.17 -21.80
N VAL A 29 -19.16 4.34 -21.36
CA VAL A 29 -18.29 5.40 -20.85
C VAL A 29 -18.38 5.39 -19.32
N THR A 30 -17.26 5.23 -18.65
CA THR A 30 -17.16 5.30 -17.20
C THR A 30 -16.05 6.26 -16.80
N GLY A 31 -16.14 6.79 -15.60
CA GLY A 31 -15.07 7.66 -15.12
C GLY A 31 -15.20 7.99 -13.64
N SER A 32 -14.20 8.68 -13.15
CA SER A 32 -14.17 9.17 -11.78
C SER A 32 -13.54 10.55 -11.70
N ILE A 33 -14.03 11.37 -10.77
CA ILE A 33 -13.39 12.61 -10.37
C ILE A 33 -13.07 12.48 -8.88
N GLN A 34 -11.80 12.68 -8.53
CA GLN A 34 -11.35 12.84 -7.16
C GLN A 34 -10.64 14.18 -7.04
N SER A 35 -11.03 15.00 -6.08
CA SER A 35 -10.41 16.29 -5.82
C SER A 35 -10.27 16.51 -4.32
N ASP A 36 -9.04 16.59 -3.85
CA ASP A 36 -8.70 16.89 -2.46
C ASP A 36 -8.04 18.27 -2.41
N ILE A 37 -8.63 19.19 -1.63
CA ILE A 37 -8.25 20.59 -1.55
C ILE A 37 -7.96 20.95 -0.10
N LEU A 38 -6.89 21.69 0.13
CA LEU A 38 -6.55 22.31 1.42
C LEU A 38 -6.38 23.81 1.22
N VAL A 39 -7.09 24.60 2.02
CA VAL A 39 -6.81 26.04 2.23
C VAL A 39 -5.96 26.14 3.49
N PRO A 40 -4.63 26.19 3.37
CA PRO A 40 -3.73 26.06 4.50
C PRO A 40 -3.73 27.33 5.36
N GLN A 41 -3.54 27.12 6.65
CA GLN A 41 -3.32 28.18 7.63
C GLN A 41 -2.01 27.91 8.39
N GLU A 42 -1.26 28.96 8.65
CA GLU A 42 -0.08 28.89 9.48
C GLU A 42 -0.45 28.54 10.93
N ASP A 43 0.28 27.60 11.52
CA ASP A 43 0.16 27.28 12.94
C ASP A 43 1.53 26.77 13.48
N LEU A 44 2.35 27.70 13.92
CA LEU A 44 3.71 27.41 14.38
C LEU A 44 3.75 26.47 15.59
N LYS A 45 2.65 26.40 16.39
CA LYS A 45 2.59 25.50 17.55
C LYS A 45 2.68 24.01 17.15
N ILE A 46 2.13 23.67 15.99
CA ILE A 46 2.15 22.28 15.46
C ILE A 46 3.19 22.10 14.35
N GLY A 47 3.94 23.15 13.99
CA GLY A 47 4.89 23.12 12.88
C GLY A 47 4.25 23.24 11.50
N SER A 48 2.98 23.72 11.39
CA SER A 48 2.35 24.01 10.09
C SER A 48 2.90 25.33 9.54
N PRO A 49 3.65 25.32 8.42
CA PRO A 49 4.28 26.51 7.89
C PRO A 49 3.25 27.42 7.17
N LYS A 50 3.67 28.66 6.92
CA LYS A 50 2.96 29.54 5.99
C LYS A 50 3.27 29.10 4.56
N TYR A 51 2.26 28.59 3.88
CA TYR A 51 2.38 28.23 2.46
C TYR A 51 2.33 29.47 1.58
N LYS A 52 3.12 29.48 0.50
CA LYS A 52 3.09 30.53 -0.51
C LYS A 52 1.77 30.52 -1.28
N ASP A 53 1.26 29.34 -1.56
CA ASP A 53 0.03 29.12 -2.30
C ASP A 53 -1.18 29.09 -1.35
N LYS A 54 -2.21 29.85 -1.68
CA LYS A 54 -3.43 29.98 -0.85
C LYS A 54 -4.32 28.74 -0.88
N VAL A 55 -4.19 27.92 -1.92
CA VAL A 55 -4.98 26.69 -2.12
C VAL A 55 -4.06 25.63 -2.65
N LEU A 56 -4.02 24.50 -1.95
CA LEU A 56 -3.30 23.29 -2.35
C LEU A 56 -4.32 22.27 -2.84
N THR A 57 -4.03 21.55 -3.92
CA THR A 57 -4.99 20.60 -4.49
C THR A 57 -4.32 19.46 -5.22
N ASN A 58 -4.89 18.26 -5.02
CA ASN A 58 -4.65 17.08 -5.83
C ASN A 58 -5.98 16.70 -6.50
N THR A 59 -6.05 16.82 -7.83
CA THR A 59 -7.26 16.50 -8.58
C THR A 59 -6.95 15.51 -9.69
N PHE A 60 -7.77 14.46 -9.78
CA PHE A 60 -7.67 13.38 -10.76
C PHE A 60 -9.02 13.24 -11.47
N LEU A 61 -8.98 13.14 -12.80
CA LEU A 61 -10.12 12.82 -13.63
C LEU A 61 -9.75 11.59 -14.48
N ASP A 62 -10.36 10.47 -14.20
CA ASP A 62 -10.24 9.24 -14.99
C ASP A 62 -11.41 9.13 -15.97
N LEU A 63 -11.13 8.79 -17.21
CA LEU A 63 -12.10 8.50 -18.25
C LEU A 63 -11.77 7.15 -18.89
N ASN A 64 -12.76 6.26 -19.00
CA ASN A 64 -12.61 4.97 -19.62
C ASN A 64 -13.74 4.72 -20.62
N LEU A 65 -13.35 4.25 -21.79
CA LEU A 65 -14.23 3.72 -22.83
C LEU A 65 -14.10 2.20 -22.81
N ILE A 66 -15.17 1.50 -22.56
CA ILE A 66 -15.18 0.03 -22.43
C ILE A 66 -16.10 -0.55 -23.50
N SER A 67 -15.56 -1.45 -24.31
CA SER A 67 -16.33 -2.21 -25.28
C SER A 67 -16.00 -3.70 -25.19
N LYS A 68 -16.66 -4.53 -25.99
CA LYS A 68 -16.41 -5.97 -26.04
C LYS A 68 -14.96 -6.31 -26.37
N ASN A 69 -14.39 -5.66 -27.39
CA ASN A 69 -13.10 -6.02 -27.95
C ASN A 69 -11.99 -4.99 -27.66
N VAL A 70 -12.35 -3.76 -27.29
CA VAL A 70 -11.38 -2.67 -27.11
C VAL A 70 -11.77 -1.82 -25.93
N ASP A 71 -10.82 -1.58 -25.02
CA ASP A 71 -10.95 -0.57 -23.98
C ASP A 71 -9.89 0.52 -24.22
N ALA A 72 -10.23 1.76 -23.90
CA ALA A 72 -9.30 2.88 -23.91
C ALA A 72 -9.53 3.72 -22.66
N GLY A 73 -8.48 4.31 -22.14
CA GLY A 73 -8.61 5.20 -20.99
C GLY A 73 -7.55 6.27 -20.94
N ALA A 74 -7.87 7.34 -20.22
CA ALA A 74 -6.94 8.42 -19.96
C ALA A 74 -7.23 9.04 -18.59
N ARG A 75 -6.18 9.49 -17.91
CA ARG A 75 -6.26 10.24 -16.66
C ARG A 75 -5.68 11.61 -16.83
N PHE A 76 -6.47 12.61 -16.50
CA PHE A 76 -6.01 13.98 -16.31
C PHE A 76 -5.70 14.22 -14.83
N GLU A 77 -4.53 14.76 -14.55
CA GLU A 77 -4.08 15.11 -13.20
C GLU A 77 -3.79 16.61 -13.11
N PHE A 78 -4.21 17.21 -12.00
CA PHE A 78 -3.94 18.60 -11.69
C PHE A 78 -3.40 18.71 -10.26
N LEU A 79 -2.06 18.81 -10.17
CA LEU A 79 -1.28 18.92 -8.94
C LEU A 79 -0.38 20.17 -8.99
N LYS A 80 -0.89 21.27 -9.54
CA LYS A 80 -0.11 22.51 -9.68
C LYS A 80 0.39 23.05 -8.35
N TYR A 81 -0.35 22.79 -7.29
CA TYR A 81 -0.02 23.12 -5.92
C TYR A 81 -0.35 21.88 -5.06
N PRO A 82 0.53 20.87 -5.02
CA PRO A 82 0.21 19.62 -4.36
C PRO A 82 0.02 19.76 -2.85
N LEU A 83 -0.76 18.85 -2.28
CA LEU A 83 -0.99 18.76 -0.83
C LEU A 83 0.32 18.52 -0.07
N PRO A 84 0.39 18.88 1.23
CA PRO A 84 1.58 18.66 2.06
C PRO A 84 2.06 17.21 2.05
N GLY A 85 3.37 17.01 2.01
CA GLY A 85 4.00 15.68 2.00
C GLY A 85 4.15 15.06 0.61
N PHE A 86 3.60 15.65 -0.46
CA PHE A 86 3.94 15.26 -1.83
C PHE A 86 5.30 15.82 -2.21
N GLU A 87 6.08 15.02 -2.94
CA GLU A 87 7.40 15.45 -3.40
C GLU A 87 7.27 16.64 -4.36
N PRO A 88 8.24 17.59 -4.36
CA PRO A 88 8.17 18.79 -5.20
C PRO A 88 8.01 18.49 -6.70
N ASP A 89 8.58 17.40 -7.17
CA ASP A 89 8.53 16.95 -8.57
C ASP A 89 7.12 16.51 -9.01
N TYR A 90 6.20 16.32 -8.06
CA TYR A 90 4.78 16.08 -8.36
C TYR A 90 4.04 17.33 -8.84
N LYS A 91 4.65 18.51 -8.74
CA LYS A 91 4.04 19.75 -9.17
C LYS A 91 3.85 19.79 -10.67
N GLY A 92 2.59 19.82 -11.14
CA GLY A 92 2.28 19.86 -12.56
C GLY A 92 0.81 19.63 -12.87
N TYR A 93 0.50 19.53 -14.14
CA TYR A 93 -0.81 19.12 -14.66
C TYR A 93 -0.67 18.55 -16.06
N GLY A 94 -1.55 17.63 -16.45
CA GLY A 94 -1.52 17.01 -17.77
C GLY A 94 -2.26 15.68 -17.80
N VAL A 95 -1.94 14.88 -18.81
CA VAL A 95 -2.45 13.53 -19.04
C VAL A 95 -1.28 12.53 -18.95
N PRO A 96 -0.82 12.18 -17.74
CA PRO A 96 0.36 11.33 -17.57
C PRO A 96 0.05 9.83 -17.68
N TYR A 97 -1.21 9.45 -17.79
CA TYR A 97 -1.65 8.06 -17.90
C TYR A 97 -2.70 7.93 -19.01
N PHE A 98 -2.45 7.05 -19.98
CA PHE A 98 -3.38 6.70 -21.06
C PHE A 98 -3.08 5.29 -21.58
N TYR A 99 -4.12 4.58 -22.03
CA TYR A 99 -3.96 3.23 -22.57
C TYR A 99 -4.98 2.90 -23.65
N LEU A 100 -4.59 1.94 -24.48
CA LEU A 100 -5.47 1.24 -25.44
C LEU A 100 -5.29 -0.26 -25.22
N LYS A 101 -6.39 -0.99 -24.98
CA LYS A 101 -6.40 -2.43 -24.72
C LYS A 101 -7.26 -3.14 -25.74
N GLY A 102 -6.66 -4.05 -26.50
CA GLY A 102 -7.36 -5.00 -27.36
C GLY A 102 -7.63 -6.32 -26.62
N LYS A 103 -8.87 -6.81 -26.70
CA LYS A 103 -9.31 -8.05 -26.05
C LYS A 103 -9.76 -9.05 -27.12
N PHE A 104 -9.05 -10.16 -27.20
CA PHE A 104 -9.36 -11.28 -28.07
C PHE A 104 -9.63 -12.53 -27.22
N GLU A 105 -10.17 -13.58 -27.78
CA GLU A 105 -10.56 -14.78 -27.01
C GLU A 105 -9.46 -15.33 -26.08
N LYS A 106 -8.22 -15.39 -26.57
CA LYS A 106 -7.07 -15.94 -25.85
C LYS A 106 -5.95 -14.93 -25.61
N LEU A 107 -6.08 -13.72 -26.14
CA LEU A 107 -5.02 -12.73 -26.18
C LEU A 107 -5.55 -11.37 -25.76
N GLU A 108 -4.86 -10.73 -24.82
CA GLU A 108 -5.08 -9.34 -24.43
C GLU A 108 -3.79 -8.55 -24.67
N ILE A 109 -3.87 -7.43 -25.36
CA ILE A 109 -2.72 -6.54 -25.62
C ILE A 109 -3.08 -5.17 -25.10
N THR A 110 -2.24 -4.59 -24.25
CA THR A 110 -2.36 -3.22 -23.77
C THR A 110 -1.16 -2.42 -24.26
N LEU A 111 -1.42 -1.28 -24.87
CA LEU A 111 -0.42 -0.29 -25.29
C LEU A 111 -0.65 1.01 -24.53
N GLY A 112 0.43 1.69 -24.15
CA GLY A 112 0.38 2.88 -23.30
C GLY A 112 0.73 2.54 -21.85
N ASN A 113 0.10 3.23 -20.90
CA ASN A 113 0.36 2.97 -19.48
C ASN A 113 -0.42 1.75 -18.98
N TYR A 114 0.22 0.96 -18.14
CA TYR A 114 -0.41 -0.20 -17.49
C TYR A 114 0.23 -0.49 -16.14
N TYR A 115 -0.53 -1.24 -15.33
CA TYR A 115 -0.05 -1.83 -14.09
C TYR A 115 0.04 -3.34 -14.26
N GLU A 116 1.06 -3.94 -13.65
CA GLU A 116 1.24 -5.40 -13.62
C GLU A 116 1.92 -5.85 -12.34
N GLN A 117 1.60 -7.05 -11.92
CA GLN A 117 2.24 -7.72 -10.79
C GLN A 117 2.53 -9.17 -11.14
N PHE A 118 3.75 -9.63 -10.83
CA PHE A 118 4.16 -11.02 -10.91
C PHE A 118 4.26 -11.62 -9.51
N GLY A 119 3.58 -12.75 -9.27
CA GLY A 119 3.52 -13.39 -7.97
C GLY A 119 3.08 -12.44 -6.86
N SER A 120 3.80 -12.46 -5.74
CA SER A 120 3.58 -11.54 -4.62
C SER A 120 4.16 -10.14 -4.85
N GLY A 121 4.75 -9.89 -6.01
CA GLY A 121 5.33 -8.60 -6.37
C GLY A 121 6.82 -8.46 -6.05
N PHE A 122 7.50 -9.53 -5.67
CA PHE A 122 8.89 -9.47 -5.23
C PHE A 122 9.87 -8.98 -6.29
N ILE A 123 9.55 -9.18 -7.57
CA ILE A 123 10.39 -8.75 -8.69
C ILE A 123 9.70 -7.75 -9.61
N LEU A 124 8.34 -7.71 -9.63
CA LEU A 124 7.55 -6.72 -10.36
C LEU A 124 6.22 -6.50 -9.66
N ARG A 125 5.96 -5.26 -9.28
CA ARG A 125 4.66 -4.74 -8.92
C ARG A 125 4.60 -3.26 -9.24
N THR A 126 3.78 -2.91 -10.20
CA THR A 126 3.45 -1.52 -10.51
C THR A 126 2.01 -1.24 -10.11
N TYR A 127 1.76 -0.09 -9.49
CA TYR A 127 0.46 0.24 -8.90
C TYR A 127 0.30 1.74 -8.72
N GLU A 128 -0.92 2.16 -8.46
CA GLU A 128 -1.25 3.51 -8.01
C GLU A 128 -1.69 3.49 -6.55
N GLU A 129 -1.15 4.40 -5.75
CA GLU A 129 -1.59 4.68 -4.38
C GLU A 129 -1.59 6.20 -4.18
N ARG A 130 -2.73 6.84 -4.46
CA ARG A 130 -2.87 8.31 -4.46
C ARG A 130 -2.60 8.92 -3.09
N SER A 131 -2.93 8.22 -2.01
CA SER A 131 -2.68 8.68 -0.65
C SER A 131 -1.20 8.81 -0.32
N LEU A 132 -0.37 8.00 -0.96
CA LEU A 132 1.09 8.02 -0.84
C LEU A 132 1.77 8.82 -1.97
N GLY A 133 1.03 9.28 -2.97
CA GLY A 133 1.60 9.92 -4.16
C GLY A 133 2.42 8.97 -5.01
N ILE A 134 2.05 7.70 -5.06
CA ILE A 134 2.71 6.68 -5.87
C ILE A 134 1.85 6.39 -7.10
N ASP A 135 2.47 6.51 -8.26
CA ASP A 135 2.01 5.94 -9.52
C ASP A 135 3.25 5.55 -10.31
N ASN A 136 3.55 4.27 -10.29
CA ASN A 136 4.72 3.68 -10.94
C ASN A 136 4.32 2.82 -12.14
N SER A 137 3.26 3.20 -12.87
CA SER A 137 2.83 2.56 -14.12
C SER A 137 3.98 2.46 -15.13
N LEU A 138 3.96 1.43 -15.97
CA LEU A 138 4.87 1.31 -17.10
C LEU A 138 4.21 1.87 -18.36
N LEU A 139 4.91 2.73 -19.09
CA LEU A 139 4.54 3.16 -20.43
C LEU A 139 5.21 2.23 -21.45
N GLY A 140 4.41 1.45 -22.17
CA GLY A 140 4.94 0.50 -23.13
C GLY A 140 3.88 -0.48 -23.63
N ALA A 141 4.19 -1.77 -23.57
CA ALA A 141 3.30 -2.83 -24.03
C ALA A 141 3.19 -3.96 -23.00
N ARG A 142 1.98 -4.46 -22.82
CA ARG A 142 1.64 -5.62 -21.99
C ARG A 142 0.85 -6.61 -22.82
N VAL A 143 1.21 -7.88 -22.73
CA VAL A 143 0.51 -8.99 -23.40
C VAL A 143 0.14 -10.04 -22.37
N VAL A 144 -1.11 -10.50 -22.42
CA VAL A 144 -1.58 -11.69 -21.68
C VAL A 144 -2.10 -12.70 -22.68
N TYR A 145 -1.53 -13.90 -22.67
CA TYR A 145 -1.88 -14.95 -23.58
C TYR A 145 -2.30 -16.22 -22.82
N LYS A 146 -3.48 -16.76 -23.16
CA LYS A 146 -4.06 -17.96 -22.55
C LYS A 146 -4.19 -19.06 -23.62
N PRO A 147 -3.08 -19.71 -24.02
CA PRO A 147 -3.08 -20.67 -25.14
C PRO A 147 -3.95 -21.87 -24.87
N TYR A 148 -4.00 -22.33 -23.62
CA TYR A 148 -4.70 -23.54 -23.21
C TYR A 148 -5.26 -23.36 -21.79
N LYS A 149 -6.25 -24.19 -21.40
CA LYS A 149 -6.79 -24.21 -20.04
C LYS A 149 -5.68 -24.39 -19.01
N GLY A 150 -5.69 -23.56 -17.98
CA GLY A 150 -4.70 -23.60 -16.90
C GLY A 150 -3.34 -23.04 -17.24
N ILE A 151 -3.11 -22.46 -18.42
CA ILE A 151 -1.87 -21.77 -18.79
C ILE A 151 -2.17 -20.28 -18.97
N VAL A 152 -1.44 -19.43 -18.24
CA VAL A 152 -1.42 -17.98 -18.44
C VAL A 152 0.02 -17.53 -18.63
N LEU A 153 0.27 -16.88 -19.76
CA LEU A 153 1.53 -16.24 -20.09
C LEU A 153 1.34 -14.73 -20.09
N LYS A 154 2.22 -14.00 -19.42
CA LYS A 154 2.25 -12.54 -19.46
C LYS A 154 3.63 -12.08 -19.94
N ALA A 155 3.64 -11.00 -20.71
CA ALA A 155 4.87 -10.32 -21.10
C ALA A 155 4.67 -8.82 -20.99
N VAL A 156 5.68 -8.12 -20.52
CA VAL A 156 5.68 -6.68 -20.31
C VAL A 156 6.97 -6.05 -20.80
N THR A 157 6.87 -4.84 -21.33
CA THR A 157 8.01 -4.00 -21.67
C THR A 157 7.62 -2.53 -21.55
N GLY A 158 8.48 -1.69 -20.97
CA GLY A 158 8.18 -0.26 -20.84
C GLY A 158 9.11 0.47 -19.90
N GLU A 159 8.93 1.78 -19.87
CA GLU A 159 9.61 2.72 -18.98
C GLU A 159 8.69 3.08 -17.81
N GLN A 160 9.24 3.12 -16.61
CA GLN A 160 8.45 3.45 -15.42
C GLN A 160 8.16 4.95 -15.37
N ARG A 161 6.88 5.29 -15.13
CA ARG A 161 6.47 6.65 -14.83
C ARG A 161 7.14 7.15 -13.55
N ARG A 162 7.68 8.37 -13.61
CA ARG A 162 8.13 9.15 -12.47
C ARG A 162 7.52 10.55 -12.54
N TYR A 163 6.46 10.80 -11.78
CA TYR A 163 5.66 12.04 -11.79
C TYR A 163 5.15 12.39 -13.19
N TRP A 164 5.76 13.38 -13.88
CA TRP A 164 5.39 13.87 -15.21
C TRP A 164 6.31 13.37 -16.32
N ALA A 165 7.32 12.60 -15.98
CA ALA A 165 8.31 12.02 -16.88
C ALA A 165 8.35 10.49 -16.71
N HIS A 166 9.31 9.85 -17.36
CA HIS A 166 9.64 8.43 -17.23
C HIS A 166 11.10 8.31 -16.84
N ASN A 167 11.45 7.25 -16.12
CA ASN A 167 12.84 6.93 -15.85
C ASN A 167 13.47 6.35 -17.12
N ASP A 168 14.77 6.65 -17.34
CA ASP A 168 15.51 6.25 -18.56
C ASP A 168 15.83 4.75 -18.62
N SER A 169 15.23 3.93 -17.77
CA SER A 169 15.43 2.49 -17.71
C SER A 169 14.28 1.72 -18.35
N TRP A 170 14.63 0.67 -19.11
CA TRP A 170 13.68 -0.26 -19.70
C TRP A 170 13.45 -1.45 -18.77
N ILE A 171 12.19 -1.73 -18.49
CA ILE A 171 11.75 -2.87 -17.70
C ILE A 171 11.12 -3.88 -18.66
N ASN A 172 11.70 -5.07 -18.74
CA ASN A 172 11.18 -6.18 -19.53
C ASN A 172 10.85 -7.34 -18.60
N GLY A 173 9.72 -8.00 -18.79
CA GLY A 173 9.33 -9.09 -17.92
C GLY A 173 8.48 -10.15 -18.61
N ALA A 174 8.55 -11.36 -18.09
CA ALA A 174 7.68 -12.47 -18.49
C ALA A 174 7.25 -13.26 -17.24
N ASP A 175 6.00 -13.73 -17.26
CA ASP A 175 5.39 -14.52 -16.19
C ASP A 175 4.64 -15.71 -16.79
N LEU A 176 4.81 -16.88 -16.17
CA LEU A 176 4.09 -18.11 -16.49
C LEU A 176 3.35 -18.58 -15.25
N GLU A 177 2.05 -18.81 -15.40
CA GLU A 177 1.21 -19.45 -14.38
C GLU A 177 0.59 -20.74 -14.94
N LEU A 178 0.71 -21.83 -14.18
CA LEU A 178 0.19 -23.14 -14.50
C LEU A 178 -0.78 -23.61 -13.42
N ASN A 179 -2.04 -23.82 -13.77
CA ASN A 179 -3.05 -24.41 -12.89
C ASN A 179 -3.18 -25.92 -13.20
N LEU A 180 -2.51 -26.75 -12.43
CA LEU A 180 -2.51 -28.21 -12.61
C LEU A 180 -3.89 -28.82 -12.37
N GLY A 181 -4.74 -28.15 -11.60
CA GLY A 181 -6.12 -28.58 -11.39
C GLY A 181 -6.95 -28.66 -12.67
N GLU A 182 -6.62 -27.88 -13.71
CA GLU A 182 -7.30 -27.93 -15.00
C GLU A 182 -6.92 -29.15 -15.84
N TRP A 183 -5.80 -29.83 -15.53
CA TRP A 183 -5.25 -30.93 -16.34
C TRP A 183 -5.49 -32.30 -15.71
N PHE A 184 -5.55 -32.40 -14.38
CA PHE A 184 -5.63 -33.66 -13.68
C PHE A 184 -7.00 -33.86 -13.06
N ALA A 185 -7.79 -34.80 -13.62
CA ALA A 185 -9.14 -35.10 -13.14
C ALA A 185 -9.20 -35.52 -11.65
N GLY A 186 -8.11 -36.12 -11.12
CA GLY A 186 -7.99 -36.44 -9.70
C GLY A 186 -7.95 -35.21 -8.80
N LEU A 187 -7.31 -34.13 -9.23
CA LEU A 187 -7.26 -32.85 -8.51
C LEU A 187 -8.63 -32.16 -8.55
N GLN A 188 -9.30 -32.16 -9.72
CA GLN A 188 -10.65 -31.61 -9.87
C GLN A 188 -11.65 -32.31 -8.94
N LYS A 189 -11.65 -33.64 -8.91
CA LYS A 189 -12.55 -34.43 -8.04
C LYS A 189 -12.28 -34.22 -6.54
N SER A 190 -11.05 -33.94 -6.15
CA SER A 190 -10.65 -33.74 -4.74
C SER A 190 -10.73 -32.30 -4.27
N ASP A 191 -11.29 -31.37 -5.08
CA ASP A 191 -11.32 -29.91 -4.83
C ASP A 191 -9.94 -29.37 -4.43
N THR A 192 -8.89 -29.92 -5.08
CA THR A 192 -7.51 -29.53 -4.84
C THR A 192 -6.99 -28.72 -6.03
N ARG A 193 -6.52 -27.51 -5.78
CA ARG A 193 -5.89 -26.66 -6.78
C ARG A 193 -4.40 -26.52 -6.47
N ILE A 194 -3.57 -26.83 -7.45
CA ILE A 194 -2.12 -26.64 -7.39
C ILE A 194 -1.77 -25.67 -8.51
N MET A 195 -1.24 -24.51 -8.12
CA MET A 195 -0.75 -23.51 -9.06
C MET A 195 0.77 -23.41 -8.94
N LEU A 196 1.44 -23.49 -10.09
CA LEU A 196 2.88 -23.23 -10.20
C LEU A 196 3.07 -21.92 -10.95
N GLY A 197 4.04 -21.13 -10.55
CA GLY A 197 4.37 -19.89 -11.25
C GLY A 197 5.86 -19.68 -11.32
N GLY A 198 6.30 -19.00 -12.37
CA GLY A 198 7.67 -18.56 -12.51
C GLY A 198 7.75 -17.29 -13.35
N SER A 199 8.55 -16.35 -12.92
CA SER A 199 8.68 -15.06 -13.58
C SER A 199 10.12 -14.63 -13.73
N PHE A 200 10.36 -13.78 -14.70
CA PHE A 200 11.63 -13.15 -14.98
C PHE A 200 11.44 -11.67 -15.28
N VAL A 201 12.31 -10.83 -14.73
CA VAL A 201 12.33 -9.38 -14.99
C VAL A 201 13.77 -8.95 -15.26
N ASN A 202 13.96 -8.19 -16.31
CA ASN A 202 15.21 -7.50 -16.65
C ASN A 202 14.98 -6.00 -16.54
N LYS A 203 15.84 -5.30 -15.81
CA LYS A 203 15.99 -3.85 -15.85
C LYS A 203 17.24 -3.53 -16.65
N TYR A 204 17.09 -2.78 -17.74
CA TYR A 204 18.19 -2.18 -18.48
C TYR A 204 18.29 -0.70 -18.13
N GLU A 205 19.42 -0.26 -17.62
CA GLU A 205 19.69 1.14 -17.23
C GLU A 205 21.08 1.54 -17.74
N ASP A 206 21.15 2.58 -18.58
CA ASP A 206 22.43 3.06 -19.10
C ASP A 206 23.28 3.67 -17.97
N ASN A 207 24.55 3.30 -17.92
CA ASN A 207 25.48 3.74 -16.89
C ASN A 207 26.52 4.77 -17.37
N LYS A 208 26.40 5.26 -18.60
CA LYS A 208 27.40 6.15 -19.20
C LYS A 208 27.55 7.48 -18.47
N THR A 209 26.46 8.01 -17.94
CA THR A 209 26.42 9.29 -17.21
C THR A 209 26.66 9.13 -15.71
N ASP A 210 26.64 7.90 -15.18
CA ASP A 210 26.83 7.64 -13.77
C ASP A 210 28.28 7.87 -13.36
N ASN A 211 28.53 8.85 -12.50
CA ASN A 211 29.85 9.20 -11.98
C ASN A 211 29.94 8.90 -10.48
N ILE A 212 29.61 7.66 -10.09
CA ILE A 212 29.73 7.22 -8.69
C ILE A 212 31.19 6.88 -8.40
N MET A 213 31.86 7.76 -7.66
CA MET A 213 33.25 7.58 -7.29
C MET A 213 33.37 6.76 -6.01
N VAL A 214 34.30 5.79 -6.02
CA VAL A 214 34.74 5.06 -4.82
C VAL A 214 35.79 5.88 -4.08
N ASP A 215 36.73 6.41 -4.82
CA ASP A 215 37.79 7.30 -4.35
C ASP A 215 38.07 8.42 -5.38
N ARG A 216 39.16 9.15 -5.21
CA ARG A 216 39.51 10.28 -6.11
C ARG A 216 39.78 9.89 -7.55
N THR A 217 40.08 8.63 -7.83
CA THR A 217 40.57 8.13 -9.12
C THR A 217 39.74 6.99 -9.69
N HIS A 218 38.95 6.31 -8.87
CA HIS A 218 38.18 5.12 -9.28
C HIS A 218 36.70 5.38 -9.28
N LYS A 219 36.06 5.12 -10.44
CA LYS A 219 34.63 5.13 -10.67
C LYS A 219 34.09 3.70 -10.58
N LEU A 220 32.86 3.52 -10.06
CA LEU A 220 32.16 2.24 -10.09
C LEU A 220 31.83 1.84 -11.53
N ASN A 221 32.02 0.56 -11.84
CA ASN A 221 31.54 -0.06 -13.08
C ASN A 221 30.16 -0.69 -12.83
N LEU A 222 29.13 0.14 -12.95
CA LEU A 222 27.76 -0.25 -12.62
C LEU A 222 27.18 -1.17 -13.72
N PRO A 223 26.44 -2.26 -13.36
CA PRO A 223 25.80 -3.12 -14.32
C PRO A 223 24.69 -2.37 -15.07
N GLN A 224 24.65 -2.52 -16.40
CA GLN A 224 23.55 -1.99 -17.22
C GLN A 224 22.32 -2.89 -17.15
N ASN A 225 22.50 -4.19 -16.97
CA ASN A 225 21.43 -5.16 -16.86
C ASN A 225 21.37 -5.72 -15.44
N VAL A 226 20.20 -5.62 -14.81
CA VAL A 226 19.87 -6.28 -13.55
C VAL A 226 18.73 -7.24 -13.81
N ASN A 227 18.95 -8.52 -13.51
CA ASN A 227 17.98 -9.57 -13.72
C ASN A 227 17.40 -10.05 -12.40
N ALA A 228 16.11 -10.32 -12.38
CA ALA A 228 15.44 -10.93 -11.24
C ALA A 228 14.51 -12.05 -11.71
N TRP A 229 14.38 -13.08 -10.90
CA TRP A 229 13.46 -14.19 -11.16
C TRP A 229 12.76 -14.62 -9.88
N ASP A 230 11.57 -15.17 -10.03
CA ASP A 230 10.85 -15.85 -8.96
C ASP A 230 10.33 -17.23 -9.39
N ALA A 231 10.09 -18.06 -8.37
CA ALA A 231 9.37 -19.32 -8.50
C ALA A 231 8.41 -19.44 -7.33
N ARG A 232 7.15 -19.86 -7.62
CA ARG A 232 6.10 -19.96 -6.63
C ARG A 232 5.26 -21.22 -6.80
N VAL A 233 4.77 -21.72 -5.67
CA VAL A 233 3.80 -22.80 -5.61
C VAL A 233 2.68 -22.46 -4.66
N GLN A 234 1.45 -22.63 -5.10
CA GLN A 234 0.26 -22.45 -4.27
C GLN A 234 -0.56 -23.73 -4.26
N LEU A 235 -0.94 -24.17 -3.07
CA LEU A 235 -1.82 -25.31 -2.82
C LEU A 235 -3.08 -24.82 -2.12
N GLN A 236 -4.24 -25.10 -2.73
CA GLN A 236 -5.54 -24.84 -2.11
C GLN A 236 -6.33 -26.16 -2.02
N LYS A 237 -6.88 -26.46 -0.84
CA LYS A 237 -7.73 -27.63 -0.61
C LYS A 237 -8.74 -27.34 0.49
N GLY A 238 -10.03 -27.36 0.15
CA GLY A 238 -11.07 -26.99 1.10
C GLY A 238 -10.79 -25.60 1.71
N GLY A 239 -10.69 -25.54 3.05
CA GLY A 239 -10.37 -24.28 3.75
C GLY A 239 -8.89 -23.91 3.82
N PHE A 240 -7.98 -24.77 3.37
CA PHE A 240 -6.52 -24.54 3.41
C PHE A 240 -6.02 -23.84 2.14
N ASN A 241 -5.14 -22.87 2.34
CA ASN A 241 -4.37 -22.25 1.26
C ASN A 241 -2.93 -22.04 1.74
N ILE A 242 -1.96 -22.59 1.00
CA ILE A 242 -0.53 -22.49 1.28
C ILE A 242 0.15 -21.91 0.04
N LEU A 243 0.93 -20.86 0.22
CA LEU A 243 1.75 -20.23 -0.81
C LEU A 243 3.20 -20.21 -0.34
N ALA A 244 4.10 -20.76 -1.15
CA ALA A 244 5.53 -20.59 -0.99
C ALA A 244 6.09 -19.90 -2.23
N GLU A 245 6.93 -18.89 -2.04
CA GLU A 245 7.54 -18.11 -3.12
C GLU A 245 8.99 -17.77 -2.76
N TYR A 246 9.86 -17.88 -3.74
CA TYR A 246 11.25 -17.49 -3.65
C TYR A 246 11.63 -16.65 -4.85
N ALA A 247 12.29 -15.52 -4.60
CA ALA A 247 12.82 -14.68 -5.66
C ALA A 247 14.28 -14.30 -5.39
N GLN A 248 15.01 -14.05 -6.47
CA GLN A 248 16.40 -13.62 -6.45
C GLN A 248 16.63 -12.53 -7.49
N LYS A 249 17.47 -11.57 -7.14
CA LYS A 249 17.93 -10.47 -8.00
C LYS A 249 19.45 -10.53 -8.11
N THR A 250 20.01 -10.30 -9.31
CA THR A 250 21.44 -10.12 -9.50
C THR A 250 21.94 -8.86 -8.79
N GLN A 251 23.24 -8.66 -8.76
CA GLN A 251 23.85 -7.48 -8.16
C GLN A 251 23.28 -6.19 -8.75
N ASP A 252 22.81 -5.30 -7.86
CA ASP A 252 22.19 -4.02 -8.20
C ASP A 252 22.72 -2.91 -7.28
N PRO A 253 23.99 -2.49 -7.48
CA PRO A 253 24.54 -1.39 -6.70
C PRO A 253 23.71 -0.13 -6.93
N SER A 254 23.15 0.42 -5.87
CA SER A 254 22.22 1.55 -5.90
C SER A 254 22.35 2.43 -4.65
N PHE A 255 21.78 3.61 -4.69
CA PHE A 255 21.74 4.51 -3.53
C PHE A 255 21.17 3.81 -2.29
N THR A 256 20.15 2.98 -2.46
CA THR A 256 19.46 2.30 -1.35
C THR A 256 20.35 1.32 -0.59
N ASN A 257 21.28 0.63 -1.26
CA ASN A 257 22.19 -0.33 -0.61
C ASN A 257 23.62 0.23 -0.44
N GLY A 258 23.83 1.54 -0.63
CA GLY A 258 25.14 2.17 -0.53
C GLY A 258 26.12 1.76 -1.64
N TYR A 259 25.59 1.35 -2.79
CA TYR A 259 26.36 0.89 -3.97
C TYR A 259 27.24 -0.33 -3.72
N ILE A 260 26.75 -1.29 -2.92
CA ILE A 260 27.40 -2.59 -2.77
C ILE A 260 26.97 -3.57 -3.87
N TYR A 261 27.89 -4.45 -4.29
CA TYR A 261 27.65 -5.49 -5.31
C TYR A 261 27.15 -6.75 -4.64
N ARG A 262 25.88 -6.74 -4.21
CA ARG A 262 25.25 -7.86 -3.54
C ARG A 262 24.09 -8.41 -4.35
N THR A 263 23.93 -9.75 -4.34
CA THR A 263 22.72 -10.43 -4.85
C THR A 263 21.60 -10.33 -3.84
N GLY A 264 20.44 -9.85 -4.28
CA GLY A 264 19.25 -9.80 -3.46
C GLY A 264 18.48 -11.12 -3.47
N ASN A 265 17.80 -11.46 -2.37
CA ASN A 265 16.88 -12.60 -2.33
C ASN A 265 15.73 -12.37 -1.33
N VAL A 266 14.60 -13.02 -1.61
CA VAL A 266 13.46 -13.09 -0.71
C VAL A 266 12.83 -14.48 -0.75
N ALA A 267 12.48 -14.99 0.42
CA ALA A 267 11.71 -16.22 0.57
C ALA A 267 10.48 -15.94 1.43
N MET A 268 9.34 -16.50 1.06
CA MET A 268 8.07 -16.34 1.75
C MET A 268 7.35 -17.68 1.85
N LEU A 269 6.73 -17.90 3.01
CA LEU A 269 5.75 -18.95 3.24
C LEU A 269 4.51 -18.33 3.89
N SER A 270 3.35 -18.54 3.29
CA SER A 270 2.05 -18.13 3.83
C SER A 270 1.13 -19.34 3.88
N ALA A 271 0.55 -19.62 5.04
CA ALA A 271 -0.40 -20.68 5.25
C ALA A 271 -1.66 -20.12 5.90
N SER A 272 -2.81 -20.35 5.30
CA SER A 272 -4.08 -19.94 5.87
C SER A 272 -5.08 -21.07 5.90
N TYR A 273 -5.95 -21.04 6.93
CA TYR A 273 -7.09 -21.92 7.05
C TYR A 273 -8.33 -21.09 7.34
N SER A 274 -9.39 -21.33 6.60
CA SER A 274 -10.67 -20.63 6.80
C SER A 274 -11.84 -21.61 6.76
N GLN A 275 -12.68 -21.51 7.76
CA GLN A 275 -13.99 -22.19 7.82
C GLN A 275 -15.04 -21.26 8.43
N ARG A 276 -16.29 -21.65 8.38
CA ARG A 276 -17.38 -20.82 8.92
C ARG A 276 -17.14 -20.49 10.40
N GLY A 277 -16.82 -19.22 10.67
CA GLY A 277 -16.61 -18.69 12.03
C GLY A 277 -15.20 -18.85 12.60
N MET A 278 -14.23 -19.33 11.81
CA MET A 278 -12.82 -19.39 12.21
C MET A 278 -11.90 -19.11 11.01
N SER A 279 -10.87 -18.32 11.23
CA SER A 279 -9.78 -18.11 10.27
C SER A 279 -8.44 -18.10 11.01
N VAL A 280 -7.43 -18.68 10.38
CA VAL A 280 -6.04 -18.67 10.86
C VAL A 280 -5.16 -18.28 9.68
N LEU A 281 -4.18 -17.40 9.92
CA LEU A 281 -3.15 -17.03 8.96
C LEU A 281 -1.80 -17.10 9.68
N LEU A 282 -0.85 -17.78 9.06
CA LEU A 282 0.55 -17.84 9.50
C LEU A 282 1.43 -17.47 8.31
N GLN A 283 2.32 -16.51 8.50
CA GLN A 283 3.21 -16.03 7.45
C GLN A 283 4.62 -15.87 7.97
N ALA A 284 5.60 -16.17 7.14
CA ALA A 284 7.01 -15.90 7.37
C ALA A 284 7.66 -15.41 6.09
N LYS A 285 8.49 -14.37 6.19
CA LYS A 285 9.26 -13.81 5.07
C LYS A 285 10.67 -13.51 5.55
N ARG A 286 11.66 -13.82 4.72
CA ARG A 286 13.01 -13.31 4.82
C ARG A 286 13.37 -12.57 3.56
N SER A 287 13.74 -11.31 3.68
CA SER A 287 14.29 -10.52 2.57
C SER A 287 15.73 -10.10 2.87
N ASN A 288 16.51 -9.87 1.82
CA ASN A 288 17.90 -9.45 1.91
C ASN A 288 18.30 -8.74 0.61
N ASP A 289 18.60 -7.45 0.68
CA ASP A 289 19.00 -6.58 -0.44
C ASP A 289 18.07 -6.66 -1.67
N MET A 290 16.76 -6.62 -1.42
CA MET A 290 15.73 -6.74 -2.46
C MET A 290 15.15 -5.40 -2.93
N ALA A 291 15.80 -4.27 -2.64
CA ALA A 291 15.45 -3.01 -3.28
C ALA A 291 15.65 -3.15 -4.81
N PHE A 292 14.59 -2.98 -5.58
CA PHE A 292 14.64 -3.03 -7.04
C PHE A 292 13.96 -1.78 -7.60
N LYS A 293 14.77 -0.86 -8.10
CA LYS A 293 14.32 0.44 -8.59
C LYS A 293 14.67 0.61 -10.05
N SER A 294 13.82 1.30 -10.79
CA SER A 294 14.07 1.68 -12.18
C SER A 294 15.19 2.72 -12.32
N ASP A 295 15.38 3.58 -11.30
CA ASP A 295 16.51 4.53 -11.21
C ASP A 295 17.34 4.18 -9.98
N ARG A 296 18.58 3.72 -10.17
CA ARG A 296 19.50 3.30 -9.10
C ARG A 296 19.91 4.44 -8.17
N ASN A 297 19.83 5.68 -8.62
CA ASN A 297 20.21 6.86 -7.87
C ASN A 297 19.03 7.51 -7.14
N SER A 298 17.81 7.03 -7.36
CA SER A 298 16.60 7.62 -6.79
C SER A 298 16.54 7.44 -5.27
N ILE A 299 16.14 8.52 -4.60
CA ILE A 299 15.84 8.57 -3.17
C ILE A 299 14.33 8.33 -3.00
N GLY A 300 13.92 7.81 -1.84
CA GLY A 300 12.50 7.59 -1.54
C GLY A 300 11.90 6.36 -2.21
N VAL A 301 10.58 6.37 -2.39
CA VAL A 301 9.79 5.18 -2.76
C VAL A 301 9.25 5.19 -4.19
N SER A 302 9.36 6.31 -4.89
CA SER A 302 8.70 6.53 -6.19
C SER A 302 9.22 5.67 -7.35
N SER A 303 10.46 5.21 -7.30
CA SER A 303 11.08 4.44 -8.40
C SER A 303 11.12 2.93 -8.17
N TYR A 304 10.50 2.40 -7.12
CA TYR A 304 10.41 0.96 -6.93
C TYR A 304 9.60 0.30 -8.04
N ILE A 305 10.13 -0.77 -8.62
CA ILE A 305 9.42 -1.65 -9.56
C ILE A 305 8.97 -2.94 -8.90
N ASN A 306 9.40 -3.20 -7.67
CA ASN A 306 8.99 -4.33 -6.86
C ASN A 306 8.31 -3.89 -5.57
N HIS A 307 7.75 -4.86 -4.84
CA HIS A 307 7.10 -4.64 -3.56
C HIS A 307 7.46 -5.76 -2.58
N LEU A 308 7.80 -5.38 -1.37
CA LEU A 308 8.03 -6.29 -0.25
C LEU A 308 6.92 -6.04 0.78
N PRO A 309 5.88 -6.87 0.84
CA PRO A 309 4.78 -6.65 1.77
C PRO A 309 5.24 -6.69 3.22
N ALA A 310 4.74 -5.79 4.04
CA ALA A 310 4.90 -5.88 5.48
C ALA A 310 4.05 -7.05 6.00
N PHE A 311 4.60 -7.83 6.94
CA PHE A 311 3.85 -8.84 7.66
C PHE A 311 3.41 -8.27 9.02
N THR A 312 2.70 -7.14 8.92
CA THR A 312 2.07 -6.42 10.02
C THR A 312 0.62 -6.15 9.66
N GLN A 313 -0.23 -5.96 10.65
CA GLN A 313 -1.62 -5.60 10.41
C GLN A 313 -1.74 -4.09 10.19
N ASP A 314 -2.37 -3.68 9.09
CA ASP A 314 -2.76 -2.29 8.90
C ASP A 314 -3.83 -1.90 9.93
N GLN A 315 -3.58 -0.80 10.67
CA GLN A 315 -4.44 -0.34 11.74
C GLN A 315 -5.36 0.78 11.25
N THR A 316 -6.64 0.71 11.64
CA THR A 316 -7.65 1.73 11.30
C THR A 316 -7.89 2.75 12.41
N TYR A 317 -7.50 2.43 13.64
CA TYR A 317 -7.60 3.34 14.78
C TYR A 317 -6.40 4.28 14.82
N ALA A 318 -6.66 5.56 15.08
CA ALA A 318 -5.67 6.63 14.93
C ALA A 318 -4.41 6.42 15.79
N LEU A 319 -4.56 6.02 17.06
CA LEU A 319 -3.41 5.77 17.93
C LEU A 319 -2.76 4.39 17.71
N ALA A 320 -3.50 3.40 17.21
CA ALA A 320 -2.92 2.12 16.82
C ALA A 320 -2.07 2.23 15.53
N ALA A 321 -2.43 3.17 14.64
CA ALA A 321 -1.69 3.50 13.44
C ALA A 321 -0.58 4.54 13.67
N PHE A 322 -0.27 4.88 14.93
CA PHE A 322 0.64 5.99 15.25
C PHE A 322 2.10 5.70 14.91
N TYR A 323 2.54 4.46 15.07
CA TYR A 323 3.88 3.96 14.74
C TYR A 323 3.80 2.84 13.70
N PRO A 324 3.55 3.17 12.42
CA PRO A 324 3.38 2.18 11.37
C PRO A 324 4.74 1.63 10.92
N TYR A 325 4.79 0.33 10.64
CA TYR A 325 6.02 -0.30 10.18
C TYR A 325 6.23 -0.13 8.68
N ALA A 326 7.38 0.38 8.28
CA ALA A 326 7.85 0.41 6.89
C ALA A 326 8.81 -0.76 6.63
N THR A 327 8.50 -1.59 5.62
CA THR A 327 9.35 -2.71 5.21
C THR A 327 10.76 -2.26 4.88
N ARG A 328 11.76 -2.99 5.37
CA ARG A 328 13.19 -2.72 5.14
C ARG A 328 13.69 -3.51 3.94
N PRO A 329 13.94 -2.85 2.78
CA PRO A 329 14.40 -3.55 1.58
C PRO A 329 15.83 -4.07 1.69
N ASP A 330 16.64 -3.54 2.61
CA ASP A 330 18.00 -3.95 2.91
C ASP A 330 18.09 -5.27 3.69
N GLY A 331 16.99 -5.70 4.32
CA GLY A 331 16.85 -7.03 4.89
C GLY A 331 16.11 -7.10 6.21
N GLU A 332 15.20 -8.07 6.27
CA GLU A 332 14.41 -8.37 7.47
C GLU A 332 13.94 -9.82 7.48
N TRP A 333 13.74 -10.35 8.68
CA TRP A 333 12.83 -11.45 8.97
C TRP A 333 11.49 -10.88 9.43
N ALA A 334 10.39 -11.31 8.84
CA ALA A 334 9.05 -10.86 9.23
C ALA A 334 8.14 -12.07 9.41
N TYR A 335 7.41 -12.10 10.53
CA TYR A 335 6.47 -13.15 10.91
C TYR A 335 5.14 -12.53 11.26
N GLN A 336 4.05 -13.19 10.88
CA GLN A 336 2.71 -12.79 11.27
C GLN A 336 1.85 -14.02 11.57
N ALA A 337 1.10 -13.95 12.65
CA ALA A 337 0.08 -14.93 13.02
C ALA A 337 -1.24 -14.20 13.30
N GLN A 338 -2.30 -14.61 12.63
CA GLN A 338 -3.64 -14.06 12.88
C GLN A 338 -4.62 -15.19 13.20
N LEU A 339 -5.49 -14.94 14.17
CA LEU A 339 -6.61 -15.81 14.53
C LEU A 339 -7.89 -14.98 14.56
N GLY A 340 -8.86 -15.37 13.77
CA GLY A 340 -10.23 -14.86 13.86
C GLY A 340 -11.18 -15.97 14.33
N TYR A 341 -11.98 -15.69 15.36
CA TYR A 341 -12.95 -16.65 15.86
C TYR A 341 -14.28 -15.99 16.21
N LYS A 342 -15.37 -16.60 15.73
CA LYS A 342 -16.74 -16.15 15.98
C LYS A 342 -17.44 -17.09 16.93
N PHE A 343 -17.58 -16.68 18.19
CA PHE A 343 -18.39 -17.39 19.18
C PHE A 343 -19.86 -17.39 18.78
N LYS A 344 -20.49 -18.55 18.83
CA LYS A 344 -21.89 -18.72 18.43
C LYS A 344 -22.82 -17.97 19.39
N ARG A 345 -23.97 -17.54 18.85
CA ARG A 345 -25.05 -16.96 19.65
C ARG A 345 -25.59 -17.98 20.68
N LYS A 346 -26.11 -17.49 21.80
CA LYS A 346 -26.68 -18.26 22.88
C LYS A 346 -25.69 -19.24 23.54
N THR A 347 -24.38 -18.91 23.53
CA THR A 347 -23.33 -19.58 24.30
C THR A 347 -22.88 -18.70 25.45
N PHE A 348 -22.21 -19.25 26.47
CA PHE A 348 -21.71 -18.50 27.62
C PHE A 348 -20.84 -17.31 27.21
N ILE A 349 -19.86 -17.53 26.34
CA ILE A 349 -18.94 -16.48 25.84
C ILE A 349 -19.62 -15.61 24.77
N GLY A 350 -20.35 -16.21 23.81
CA GLY A 350 -20.95 -15.49 22.70
C GLY A 350 -22.16 -14.64 23.09
N GLY A 351 -22.82 -14.96 24.20
CA GLY A 351 -24.02 -14.25 24.64
C GLY A 351 -25.19 -14.30 23.64
N PRO A 352 -26.19 -13.40 23.73
CA PRO A 352 -27.39 -13.44 22.90
C PRO A 352 -27.12 -13.25 21.40
N TYR A 353 -26.07 -12.49 21.03
CA TYR A 353 -25.83 -12.06 19.65
C TYR A 353 -24.57 -12.67 19.01
N GLY A 354 -23.75 -13.38 19.79
CA GLY A 354 -22.43 -13.84 19.37
C GLY A 354 -21.34 -12.78 19.63
N MET A 355 -20.09 -13.19 19.52
CA MET A 355 -18.92 -12.34 19.72
C MET A 355 -17.85 -12.70 18.69
N ASN A 356 -17.19 -11.72 18.07
CA ASN A 356 -16.04 -11.93 17.23
C ASN A 356 -14.79 -11.55 18.00
N VAL A 357 -13.78 -12.42 17.96
CA VAL A 357 -12.45 -12.15 18.53
C VAL A 357 -11.44 -12.26 17.40
N LYS A 358 -10.56 -11.28 17.31
CA LYS A 358 -9.40 -11.29 16.41
C LYS A 358 -8.14 -11.10 17.24
N VAL A 359 -7.15 -11.90 16.97
CA VAL A 359 -5.81 -11.77 17.55
C VAL A 359 -4.82 -11.70 16.40
N ASN A 360 -3.95 -10.71 16.43
CA ASN A 360 -2.81 -10.59 15.52
C ASN A 360 -1.53 -10.51 16.34
N PHE A 361 -0.52 -11.22 15.90
CA PHE A 361 0.84 -11.08 16.39
C PHE A 361 1.74 -10.90 15.17
N SER A 362 2.56 -9.84 15.19
CA SER A 362 3.56 -9.57 14.16
C SER A 362 4.92 -9.41 14.84
N HIS A 363 5.98 -9.91 14.20
CA HIS A 363 7.35 -9.75 14.67
C HIS A 363 8.28 -9.55 13.48
N VAL A 364 9.03 -8.46 13.50
CA VAL A 364 10.00 -8.14 12.45
C VAL A 364 11.37 -7.94 13.09
N HIS A 365 12.37 -8.59 12.53
CA HIS A 365 13.70 -8.68 13.09
C HIS A 365 14.79 -8.49 12.04
N ALA A 366 15.96 -8.00 12.42
CA ALA A 366 17.13 -7.92 11.57
C ALA A 366 17.54 -9.30 11.05
N ILE A 367 18.06 -9.35 9.82
CA ILE A 367 18.82 -10.51 9.35
C ILE A 367 20.23 -10.48 9.92
N ASP A 368 20.86 -11.65 10.03
CA ASP A 368 22.29 -11.75 10.32
C ASP A 368 23.11 -11.04 9.23
N LYS A 369 23.94 -10.09 9.62
CA LYS A 369 24.87 -9.38 8.74
C LYS A 369 26.26 -9.41 9.36
N HIS A 370 27.20 -10.10 8.73
CA HIS A 370 28.57 -10.21 9.22
C HIS A 370 29.58 -9.83 8.15
N ILE A 371 30.68 -9.27 8.57
CA ILE A 371 31.79 -8.90 7.69
C ILE A 371 32.58 -10.15 7.36
N ASN A 372 32.77 -10.46 6.08
CA ASN A 372 33.73 -11.45 5.65
C ASN A 372 35.13 -10.81 5.66
N LEU A 373 35.85 -10.98 6.75
CA LEU A 373 37.21 -10.43 6.96
C LEU A 373 38.30 -11.09 6.11
N THR A 374 38.00 -11.81 5.08
CA THR A 374 39.00 -12.36 4.17
C THR A 374 39.51 -11.29 3.22
N GLY A 375 40.48 -10.50 3.69
CA GLY A 375 41.48 -9.85 2.83
C GLY A 375 41.23 -8.45 2.35
N SER A 376 40.54 -7.59 3.08
CA SER A 376 40.67 -6.13 2.93
C SER A 376 40.03 -5.38 4.08
N ILE A 377 40.79 -4.49 4.60
CA ILE A 377 40.43 -3.40 5.51
C ILE A 377 39.22 -2.71 4.89
N ASP A 378 37.99 -2.93 5.26
CA ASP A 378 37.06 -1.86 4.96
C ASP A 378 35.64 -2.21 5.34
N ASN A 379 35.01 -1.22 5.85
CA ASN A 379 33.60 -1.08 6.13
C ASN A 379 32.73 -1.97 5.24
N VAL A 380 31.91 -2.82 5.84
CA VAL A 380 30.92 -3.71 5.20
C VAL A 380 30.02 -2.99 4.22
N THR A 381 29.93 -1.68 4.33
CA THR A 381 29.11 -0.77 3.52
C THR A 381 29.93 0.07 2.55
N ALA A 382 31.24 -0.21 2.38
CA ALA A 382 32.04 0.56 1.45
C ALA A 382 31.53 0.42 0.03
N LYS A 383 31.38 1.55 -0.67
CA LYS A 383 30.98 1.60 -2.08
C LYS A 383 31.88 0.69 -2.90
N GLY A 384 31.31 -0.12 -3.78
CA GLY A 384 32.05 -1.03 -4.64
C GLY A 384 32.45 -2.34 -3.99
N SER A 385 32.20 -2.54 -2.71
CA SER A 385 32.46 -3.81 -2.02
C SER A 385 31.38 -4.86 -2.32
N LYS A 386 31.64 -6.10 -1.92
CA LYS A 386 30.62 -7.17 -1.96
C LYS A 386 29.60 -7.08 -0.80
N GLY A 387 29.75 -6.06 0.06
CA GLY A 387 28.91 -5.88 1.22
C GLY A 387 29.21 -6.90 2.33
N TYR A 388 28.17 -7.53 2.84
CA TYR A 388 28.19 -8.40 4.02
C TYR A 388 27.82 -9.85 3.67
N GLY A 389 28.24 -10.81 4.50
CA GLY A 389 27.69 -12.16 4.55
C GLY A 389 26.39 -12.19 5.35
N SER A 390 25.49 -13.13 5.05
CA SER A 390 24.25 -13.30 5.80
C SER A 390 23.85 -14.78 5.78
N ALA A 391 23.87 -15.41 6.95
CA ALA A 391 23.40 -16.78 7.09
C ALA A 391 21.88 -16.83 7.00
N PHE A 392 21.33 -17.73 6.15
CA PHE A 392 19.91 -17.71 5.80
C PHE A 392 18.98 -17.85 7.01
N PHE A 393 19.27 -18.75 7.95
CA PHE A 393 18.40 -19.03 9.11
C PHE A 393 18.78 -18.28 10.39
N LYS A 394 19.76 -17.38 10.33
CA LYS A 394 20.15 -16.58 11.50
C LYS A 394 19.43 -15.24 11.55
N TRP A 395 19.09 -14.81 12.76
CA TRP A 395 18.63 -13.47 13.06
C TRP A 395 19.84 -12.57 13.32
N GLY A 396 19.67 -11.28 13.07
CA GLY A 396 20.59 -10.25 13.56
C GLY A 396 20.28 -9.89 15.01
N ASP A 397 20.84 -8.77 15.49
CA ASP A 397 20.76 -8.41 16.91
C ASP A 397 19.59 -7.49 17.25
N GLN A 398 18.82 -7.03 16.26
CA GLN A 398 17.82 -5.97 16.47
C GLN A 398 16.41 -6.42 16.11
N THR A 399 15.47 -6.19 17.03
CA THR A 399 14.05 -6.18 16.72
C THR A 399 13.70 -4.86 16.05
N TYR A 400 12.99 -4.91 14.91
CA TYR A 400 12.53 -3.73 14.19
C TYR A 400 11.12 -3.33 14.60
N TYR A 401 10.25 -4.33 14.74
CA TYR A 401 8.85 -4.12 15.08
C TYR A 401 8.27 -5.38 15.73
N GLN A 402 7.35 -5.20 16.67
CA GLN A 402 6.52 -6.27 17.19
C GLN A 402 5.18 -5.69 17.63
N ASP A 403 4.09 -6.38 17.34
CA ASP A 403 2.80 -6.07 17.91
C ASP A 403 2.04 -7.34 18.33
N LEU A 404 1.30 -7.20 19.41
CA LEU A 404 0.23 -8.11 19.79
C LEU A 404 -1.06 -7.30 19.86
N ASN A 405 -2.02 -7.61 18.99
CA ASN A 405 -3.30 -6.92 18.90
C ASN A 405 -4.43 -7.91 19.20
N ILE A 406 -5.30 -7.56 20.14
CA ILE A 406 -6.48 -8.34 20.51
C ILE A 406 -7.69 -7.45 20.33
N GLN A 407 -8.62 -7.85 19.48
CA GLN A 407 -9.85 -7.12 19.19
C GLN A 407 -11.07 -7.99 19.50
N VAL A 408 -12.01 -7.42 20.25
CA VAL A 408 -13.27 -8.07 20.64
C VAL A 408 -14.43 -7.22 20.16
N GLU A 409 -15.20 -7.75 19.22
CA GLU A 409 -16.40 -7.13 18.70
C GLU A 409 -17.63 -7.85 19.22
N ARG A 410 -18.53 -7.14 19.90
CA ARG A 410 -19.75 -7.71 20.46
C ARG A 410 -20.96 -6.79 20.25
N LYS A 411 -22.06 -7.38 19.85
CA LYS A 411 -23.35 -6.73 19.85
C LYS A 411 -23.95 -6.90 21.26
N ILE A 412 -24.11 -5.80 21.98
CA ILE A 412 -24.60 -5.78 23.37
C ILE A 412 -26.14 -5.81 23.38
N SER A 413 -26.77 -5.05 22.46
CA SER A 413 -28.22 -5.02 22.26
C SER A 413 -28.55 -4.99 20.77
N LYS A 414 -29.85 -4.94 20.41
CA LYS A 414 -30.27 -4.72 19.01
C LYS A 414 -29.75 -3.40 18.47
N ALA A 415 -29.64 -2.38 19.32
CA ALA A 415 -29.25 -1.03 18.95
C ALA A 415 -27.75 -0.75 19.19
N PHE A 416 -27.07 -1.46 20.09
CA PHE A 416 -25.71 -1.12 20.50
C PHE A 416 -24.70 -2.21 20.18
N LYS A 417 -23.63 -1.81 19.46
CA LYS A 417 -22.48 -2.61 19.12
C LYS A 417 -21.24 -2.00 19.76
N LEU A 418 -20.40 -2.79 20.39
CA LEU A 418 -19.14 -2.40 21.04
C LEU A 418 -17.98 -3.17 20.41
N ASN A 419 -16.90 -2.46 20.16
CA ASN A 419 -15.61 -2.99 19.79
C ASN A 419 -14.56 -2.53 20.80
N LEU A 420 -13.82 -3.46 21.38
CA LEU A 420 -12.71 -3.19 22.28
C LEU A 420 -11.43 -3.72 21.63
N MET A 421 -10.36 -2.96 21.71
CA MET A 421 -9.05 -3.40 21.23
C MET A 421 -7.97 -3.06 22.26
N TYR A 422 -7.06 -3.99 22.44
CA TYR A 422 -5.78 -3.78 23.12
C TYR A 422 -4.65 -4.12 22.16
N MET A 423 -3.63 -3.27 22.12
CA MET A 423 -2.42 -3.50 21.34
C MET A 423 -1.20 -3.18 22.19
N ASN A 424 -0.27 -4.12 22.29
CA ASN A 424 1.07 -3.91 22.80
C ASN A 424 2.04 -3.85 21.63
N GLN A 425 2.87 -2.80 21.56
CA GLN A 425 3.70 -2.52 20.41
C GLN A 425 5.14 -2.18 20.82
N PHE A 426 6.09 -2.73 20.08
CA PHE A 426 7.51 -2.38 20.08
C PHE A 426 7.86 -1.81 18.69
N TYR A 427 8.34 -0.60 18.64
CA TYR A 427 8.66 0.09 17.41
C TYR A 427 10.07 0.66 17.48
N ASN A 428 10.95 0.18 16.61
CA ASN A 428 12.32 0.68 16.54
C ASN A 428 12.38 1.90 15.64
N LYS A 429 12.19 3.08 16.25
CA LYS A 429 12.17 4.36 15.54
C LYS A 429 13.51 4.63 14.85
N THR A 430 14.62 4.26 15.46
CA THR A 430 15.96 4.41 14.83
C THR A 430 16.05 3.65 13.51
N VAL A 431 15.54 2.43 13.44
CA VAL A 431 15.58 1.63 12.21
C VAL A 431 14.62 2.18 11.17
N VAL A 432 13.39 2.52 11.57
CA VAL A 432 12.33 2.91 10.62
C VAL A 432 12.45 4.36 10.18
N GLU A 433 12.75 5.28 11.12
CA GLU A 433 12.75 6.73 10.90
C GLU A 433 14.16 7.35 10.87
N GLY A 434 15.19 6.61 11.31
CA GLY A 434 16.58 7.07 11.35
C GLY A 434 17.04 7.56 12.72
N GLU A 435 16.13 7.79 13.68
CA GLU A 435 16.45 8.31 15.04
C GLU A 435 15.38 7.90 16.07
N GLY A 436 15.64 8.10 17.35
CA GLY A 436 14.64 8.06 18.43
C GLY A 436 14.57 6.79 19.28
N GLY A 437 15.34 5.74 18.98
CA GLY A 437 15.43 4.54 19.82
C GLY A 437 14.23 3.59 19.71
N MET A 438 14.11 2.68 20.67
CA MET A 438 13.01 1.71 20.77
C MET A 438 11.85 2.31 21.56
N ILE A 439 10.65 2.33 20.97
CA ILE A 439 9.43 2.77 21.62
C ILE A 439 8.61 1.54 22.03
N HIS A 440 8.18 1.53 23.29
CA HIS A 440 7.25 0.55 23.84
C HIS A 440 5.95 1.25 24.13
N SER A 441 4.83 0.78 23.57
CA SER A 441 3.53 1.38 23.78
C SER A 441 2.44 0.36 24.05
N ASP A 442 1.49 0.74 24.91
CA ASP A 442 0.24 0.04 25.16
C ASP A 442 -0.91 0.93 24.66
N ILE A 443 -1.76 0.39 23.81
CA ILE A 443 -2.84 1.12 23.16
C ILE A 443 -4.17 0.44 23.49
N PHE A 444 -5.10 1.23 23.98
CA PHE A 444 -6.44 0.82 24.33
C PHE A 444 -7.46 1.55 23.48
N VAL A 445 -8.43 0.84 22.93
CA VAL A 445 -9.50 1.40 22.11
C VAL A 445 -10.85 0.90 22.60
N ALA A 446 -11.80 1.80 22.74
CA ALA A 446 -13.21 1.51 22.90
C ALA A 446 -14.02 2.26 21.83
N ASP A 447 -14.72 1.52 20.97
CA ASP A 447 -15.51 2.02 19.86
C ASP A 447 -16.93 1.48 19.97
N GLY A 448 -17.89 2.37 20.21
CA GLY A 448 -19.30 2.04 20.39
C GLY A 448 -20.17 2.66 19.30
N LYS A 449 -21.06 1.85 18.71
CA LYS A 449 -22.05 2.33 17.75
C LYS A 449 -23.47 2.09 18.27
N TYR A 450 -24.22 3.17 18.42
CA TYR A 450 -25.64 3.15 18.81
C TYR A 450 -26.52 3.54 17.63
N THR A 451 -27.51 2.71 17.32
CA THR A 451 -28.49 2.91 16.25
C THR A 451 -29.80 3.34 16.84
N PHE A 452 -30.14 4.62 16.72
CA PHE A 452 -31.40 5.20 17.21
C PHE A 452 -32.60 4.76 16.35
N SER A 453 -32.36 4.73 15.02
CA SER A 453 -33.34 4.32 14.02
C SER A 453 -32.61 3.80 12.77
N PRO A 454 -33.30 3.18 11.80
CA PRO A 454 -32.68 2.79 10.52
C PRO A 454 -32.01 3.94 9.77
N LYS A 455 -32.40 5.19 10.08
CA LYS A 455 -31.87 6.40 9.41
C LYS A 455 -30.86 7.18 10.26
N MET A 456 -30.66 6.83 11.52
CA MET A 456 -29.78 7.62 12.40
C MET A 456 -28.97 6.73 13.34
N ASN A 457 -27.65 6.90 13.32
CA ASN A 457 -26.76 6.23 14.24
C ASN A 457 -25.64 7.17 14.72
N LEU A 458 -25.18 6.93 15.93
CA LEU A 458 -24.06 7.62 16.56
C LEU A 458 -22.95 6.64 16.85
N ARG A 459 -21.73 6.97 16.45
CA ARG A 459 -20.51 6.28 16.82
C ARG A 459 -19.68 7.15 17.73
N GLY A 460 -19.25 6.59 18.84
CA GLY A 460 -18.30 7.20 19.77
C GLY A 460 -17.07 6.32 19.90
N GLU A 461 -15.90 6.94 19.87
CA GLU A 461 -14.62 6.24 19.95
C GLU A 461 -13.70 6.96 20.92
N VAL A 462 -13.05 6.22 21.82
CA VAL A 462 -12.00 6.71 22.71
C VAL A 462 -10.81 5.79 22.61
N GLN A 463 -9.62 6.39 22.49
CA GLN A 463 -8.36 5.67 22.47
C GLN A 463 -7.39 6.30 23.47
N TYR A 464 -6.50 5.46 24.00
CA TYR A 464 -5.41 5.87 24.86
C TYR A 464 -4.13 5.13 24.47
N LEU A 465 -3.06 5.85 24.23
CA LEU A 465 -1.73 5.32 24.00
C LEU A 465 -0.84 5.72 25.19
N SER A 466 -0.28 4.71 25.84
CA SER A 466 0.67 4.85 26.95
C SER A 466 2.06 4.49 26.49
N THR A 467 3.02 5.40 26.65
CA THR A 467 4.44 5.18 26.35
C THR A 467 5.32 6.10 27.19
N LYS A 468 6.52 5.63 27.49
CA LYS A 468 7.58 6.46 28.10
C LYS A 468 8.55 7.04 27.07
N GLY A 469 8.44 6.59 25.82
CA GLY A 469 9.27 7.05 24.70
C GLY A 469 8.61 8.14 23.89
N ASP A 470 9.34 8.70 22.95
CA ASP A 470 8.91 9.74 22.00
C ASP A 470 8.27 10.93 22.75
N GLN A 471 7.08 11.37 22.34
CA GLN A 471 6.34 12.48 22.94
C GLN A 471 5.46 12.10 24.14
N GLY A 472 5.57 10.86 24.65
CA GLY A 472 4.78 10.36 25.77
C GLY A 472 3.35 9.99 25.39
N ASN A 473 2.42 10.09 26.36
CA ASN A 473 1.07 9.56 26.26
C ASN A 473 0.15 10.42 25.38
N TRP A 474 -0.83 9.73 24.75
CA TRP A 474 -1.81 10.34 23.87
C TRP A 474 -3.23 9.87 24.16
N TRP A 475 -4.17 10.77 23.95
CA TRP A 475 -5.61 10.49 23.93
C TRP A 475 -6.20 10.80 22.57
N PHE A 476 -7.18 10.04 22.16
CA PHE A 476 -7.98 10.33 20.97
C PHE A 476 -9.46 10.12 21.29
N GLY A 477 -10.29 11.05 20.86
CA GLY A 477 -11.74 10.96 20.93
C GLY A 477 -12.39 11.29 19.60
N LEU A 478 -13.45 10.56 19.26
CA LEU A 478 -14.26 10.81 18.05
C LEU A 478 -15.74 10.63 18.35
N LEU A 479 -16.56 11.53 17.81
CA LEU A 479 -18.01 11.39 17.70
C LEU A 479 -18.42 11.53 16.24
N GLU A 480 -19.22 10.60 15.75
CA GLU A 480 -19.73 10.57 14.38
C GLU A 480 -21.24 10.32 14.38
N LEU A 481 -22.01 11.30 13.90
CA LEU A 481 -23.44 11.19 13.72
C LEU A 481 -23.75 10.99 12.24
N ALA A 482 -24.30 9.82 11.88
CA ALA A 482 -24.79 9.55 10.54
C ALA A 482 -26.30 9.69 10.45
N VAL A 483 -26.76 10.54 9.53
CA VAL A 483 -28.15 10.74 9.14
C VAL A 483 -28.34 10.23 7.72
N VAL A 484 -28.69 8.95 7.63
CA VAL A 484 -28.78 8.19 6.38
C VAL A 484 -29.98 8.69 5.55
N PRO A 485 -29.85 8.85 4.22
CA PRO A 485 -28.73 8.37 3.40
C PRO A 485 -27.63 9.42 3.14
N HIS A 486 -27.81 10.68 3.52
CA HIS A 486 -27.04 11.77 2.93
C HIS A 486 -25.94 12.34 3.83
N TRP A 487 -26.19 12.51 5.13
CA TRP A 487 -25.34 13.34 5.98
C TRP A 487 -24.56 12.53 7.01
N MET A 488 -23.30 12.92 7.21
CA MET A 488 -22.46 12.45 8.30
C MET A 488 -21.67 13.63 8.88
N PHE A 489 -21.76 13.79 10.20
CA PHE A 489 -21.07 14.83 10.97
C PHE A 489 -20.05 14.14 11.87
N THR A 490 -18.79 14.52 11.75
CA THR A 490 -17.70 13.94 12.54
C THR A 490 -16.94 15.05 13.26
N VAL A 491 -16.68 14.85 14.54
CA VAL A 491 -15.74 15.66 15.31
C VAL A 491 -14.77 14.73 16.00
N SER A 492 -13.50 15.11 16.03
CA SER A 492 -12.45 14.35 16.70
C SER A 492 -11.39 15.28 17.28
N ASP A 493 -10.71 14.80 18.31
CA ASP A 493 -9.53 15.46 18.86
C ASP A 493 -8.49 14.43 19.29
N MET A 494 -7.24 14.68 18.93
CA MET A 494 -6.09 13.92 19.38
C MET A 494 -5.24 14.84 20.26
N TYR A 495 -5.07 14.47 21.51
CA TYR A 495 -4.37 15.25 22.52
C TYR A 495 -3.10 14.55 23.00
N ASN A 496 -1.96 15.22 22.89
CA ASN A 496 -0.74 14.78 23.55
C ASN A 496 -0.75 15.17 25.02
N SER A 497 -0.94 14.21 25.90
CA SER A 497 -0.86 14.43 27.35
C SER A 497 0.55 14.27 27.92
N GLY A 498 1.52 13.91 27.06
CA GLY A 498 2.94 13.80 27.38
C GLY A 498 3.66 15.15 27.32
N GLU A 499 4.56 15.31 26.35
CA GLU A 499 5.47 16.46 26.29
C GLU A 499 4.84 17.73 25.71
N THR A 500 4.15 17.64 24.55
CA THR A 500 3.79 18.82 23.76
C THR A 500 2.54 19.52 24.24
N LYS A 501 1.61 18.82 24.91
CA LYS A 501 0.31 19.33 25.36
C LYS A 501 -0.55 19.92 24.25
N LEU A 502 -0.37 19.44 23.02
CA LEU A 502 -1.05 19.94 21.84
C LEU A 502 -2.31 19.14 21.50
N HIS A 503 -3.30 19.86 20.97
CA HIS A 503 -4.54 19.33 20.43
C HIS A 503 -4.53 19.35 18.91
N TYR A 504 -4.96 18.25 18.30
CA TYR A 504 -5.15 18.07 16.86
C TYR A 504 -6.62 17.76 16.58
N TYR A 505 -7.42 18.81 16.64
CA TYR A 505 -8.88 18.71 16.47
C TYR A 505 -9.28 18.72 15.00
N GLN A 506 -10.37 18.02 14.67
CA GLN A 506 -11.01 18.02 13.35
C GLN A 506 -12.53 18.06 13.47
N GLY A 507 -13.16 18.86 12.60
CA GLY A 507 -14.60 18.82 12.35
C GLY A 507 -14.85 18.59 10.87
N LEU A 508 -15.68 17.59 10.52
CA LEU A 508 -15.98 17.18 9.15
C LEU A 508 -17.49 17.07 8.95
N VAL A 509 -17.97 17.52 7.82
CA VAL A 509 -19.33 17.30 7.32
C VAL A 509 -19.22 16.58 5.98
N THR A 510 -19.84 15.41 5.88
CA THR A 510 -19.88 14.61 4.64
C THR A 510 -21.30 14.56 4.11
N PHE A 511 -21.47 14.83 2.83
CA PHE A 511 -22.72 14.71 2.09
C PHE A 511 -22.57 13.67 0.98
N ASN A 512 -23.50 12.71 0.91
CA ASN A 512 -23.56 11.67 -0.09
C ASN A 512 -24.88 11.75 -0.86
N ALA A 513 -24.83 11.76 -2.18
CA ALA A 513 -26.00 11.76 -3.05
C ALA A 513 -25.73 10.95 -4.31
N GLY A 514 -26.30 9.75 -4.40
CA GLY A 514 -26.00 8.82 -5.49
C GLY A 514 -24.50 8.50 -5.55
N ALA A 515 -23.86 8.80 -6.67
CA ALA A 515 -22.44 8.58 -6.91
C ALA A 515 -21.54 9.73 -6.40
N HIS A 516 -22.14 10.80 -5.84
CA HIS A 516 -21.40 11.96 -5.34
C HIS A 516 -21.10 11.84 -3.85
N ARG A 517 -19.88 12.15 -3.46
CA ARG A 517 -19.48 12.34 -2.07
C ARG A 517 -18.72 13.65 -1.95
N LEU A 518 -19.23 14.56 -1.13
CA LEU A 518 -18.58 15.81 -0.77
C LEU A 518 -18.30 15.80 0.73
N GLN A 519 -17.07 16.08 1.11
CA GLN A 519 -16.66 16.26 2.49
C GLN A 519 -16.01 17.63 2.66
N VAL A 520 -16.43 18.36 3.66
CA VAL A 520 -15.85 19.66 4.03
C VAL A 520 -15.43 19.59 5.49
N GLY A 521 -14.27 20.12 5.80
CA GLY A 521 -13.72 20.07 7.13
C GLY A 521 -12.82 21.23 7.49
N TYR A 522 -12.55 21.31 8.79
CA TYR A 522 -11.57 22.24 9.34
C TYR A 522 -10.85 21.57 10.51
N GLY A 523 -9.52 21.74 10.58
CA GLY A 523 -8.79 21.20 11.70
C GLY A 523 -7.28 21.32 11.61
N ARG A 524 -6.64 20.60 12.53
CA ARG A 524 -5.19 20.40 12.62
C ARG A 524 -4.86 18.95 12.36
N THR A 525 -3.84 18.70 11.55
CA THR A 525 -3.27 17.36 11.29
C THR A 525 -1.88 17.29 11.86
N ARG A 526 -1.58 16.24 12.61
CA ARG A 526 -0.25 15.97 13.15
C ARG A 526 0.71 15.56 12.03
N ALA A 527 1.98 15.93 12.18
CA ALA A 527 3.05 15.35 11.37
C ALA A 527 3.22 13.85 11.69
N GLY A 528 3.50 13.04 10.69
CA GLY A 528 3.74 11.61 10.87
C GLY A 528 3.78 10.85 9.57
N PHE A 529 3.93 9.53 9.68
CA PHE A 529 3.95 8.65 8.51
C PHE A 529 2.53 8.17 8.15
N ASN A 530 2.20 8.27 6.87
CA ASN A 530 1.07 7.58 6.25
C ASN A 530 1.61 6.36 5.53
N CYS A 531 1.10 5.17 5.86
CA CYS A 531 1.59 3.91 5.34
C CYS A 531 0.47 3.07 4.73
N SER A 532 0.80 2.34 3.68
CA SER A 532 -0.05 1.34 3.04
C SER A 532 0.82 0.17 2.58
N GLY A 533 0.49 -1.06 3.02
CA GLY A 533 1.20 -2.27 2.63
C GLY A 533 2.70 -2.29 2.93
N GLY A 534 3.17 -1.56 3.95
CA GLY A 534 4.60 -1.48 4.31
C GLY A 534 5.38 -0.40 3.57
N VAL A 535 4.73 0.39 2.74
CA VAL A 535 5.30 1.59 2.09
C VAL A 535 4.77 2.82 2.80
N CYS A 536 5.68 3.69 3.24
CA CYS A 536 5.35 4.84 4.07
C CYS A 536 5.83 6.15 3.45
N ARG A 537 5.02 7.21 3.65
CA ARG A 537 5.38 8.58 3.32
C ARG A 537 5.19 9.49 4.52
N TYR A 538 6.15 10.36 4.76
CA TYR A 538 6.03 11.40 5.78
C TYR A 538 5.08 12.51 5.30
N ILE A 539 4.11 12.85 6.14
CA ILE A 539 3.20 13.99 5.94
C ILE A 539 3.49 15.03 7.01
N PRO A 540 3.84 16.27 6.64
CA PRO A 540 4.06 17.34 7.60
C PRO A 540 2.76 17.76 8.27
N ALA A 541 2.87 18.36 9.46
CA ALA A 541 1.71 18.93 10.14
C ALA A 541 1.03 20.00 9.27
N SER A 542 -0.28 20.06 9.33
CA SER A 542 -1.04 21.06 8.61
C SER A 542 -2.25 21.52 9.40
N LYS A 543 -2.74 22.73 9.08
CA LYS A 543 -3.98 23.30 9.58
C LYS A 543 -4.70 23.97 8.44
N GLY A 544 -6.02 23.88 8.41
CA GLY A 544 -6.80 24.61 7.41
C GLY A 544 -8.17 24.04 7.14
N PHE A 545 -8.83 24.63 6.14
CA PHE A 545 -10.07 24.12 5.59
C PHE A 545 -9.75 23.06 4.53
N THR A 546 -10.45 21.93 4.60
CA THR A 546 -10.32 20.82 3.65
C THR A 546 -11.61 20.62 2.90
N VAL A 547 -11.52 20.31 1.61
CA VAL A 547 -12.64 19.86 0.79
C VAL A 547 -12.19 18.62 0.02
N SER A 548 -12.94 17.54 0.15
CA SER A 548 -12.74 16.32 -0.63
C SER A 548 -14.00 16.01 -1.43
N TYR A 549 -13.87 15.85 -2.73
CA TYR A 549 -14.97 15.53 -3.63
C TYR A 549 -14.65 14.29 -4.44
N ASN A 550 -15.56 13.33 -4.43
CA ASN A 550 -15.47 12.12 -5.22
C ASN A 550 -16.77 11.91 -6.00
N TYR A 551 -16.65 11.58 -7.27
CA TYR A 551 -17.76 11.25 -8.16
C TYR A 551 -17.36 10.12 -9.10
N ASN A 552 -18.23 9.12 -9.23
CA ASN A 552 -18.07 8.02 -10.17
C ASN A 552 -19.29 7.97 -11.11
N PHE A 553 -19.09 7.78 -12.41
CA PHE A 553 -20.14 7.76 -13.41
C PHE A 553 -19.91 6.68 -14.48
#